data_c039008fff95ab2dc8cc51e8b1d64f0c
#
_entry.id   c039008fff95ab2dc8cc51e8b1d64f0c
#
_cell.length_a   1.000
_cell.length_b   1.000
_cell.length_c   1.000
_cell.angle_alpha   90.00
_cell.angle_beta   90.00
_cell.angle_gamma   90.00
#
_symmetry.space_group_name_H-M   'P 1'
#
loop_
_entity.id
_entity.type
_entity.pdbx_description
1 polymer ?
#
loop_
_entity_poly.entity_id
_entity_poly.type
_entity_poly.pdbx_seq_one_letter_code
_entity_poly.pdbx_strand_id
1 'polypeptide(L)'
;MPELFNKFSPHILITHSFGAVPATYSLSLEKILQIEKFIMFAPPNKFSDRINDVMDITGVSKKVKKPLINKIESKFGLPFETLNISNFIKKINVEKALILHDLNDKVCSVQYSREIYKNWPESQLEILEGTGHSKILRANISIDKTINFILKSN
;
A
#
# COMPACT_ATOMS: atom_id res chain seq x y z
N MET A 1 -8.54 -7.98 -8.74
CA MET A 1 -7.30 -8.37 -8.01
C MET A 1 -7.35 -9.80 -7.48
N PRO A 2 -8.39 -10.30 -6.78
CA PRO A 2 -8.43 -11.71 -6.35
C PRO A 2 -8.21 -12.70 -7.50
N GLU A 3 -8.83 -12.47 -8.66
CA GLU A 3 -8.64 -13.30 -9.86
C GLU A 3 -7.18 -13.39 -10.32
N LEU A 4 -6.41 -12.30 -10.22
CA LEU A 4 -4.99 -12.30 -10.56
C LEU A 4 -4.18 -13.13 -9.57
N PHE A 5 -4.46 -13.00 -8.28
CA PHE A 5 -3.77 -13.78 -7.26
C PHE A 5 -4.04 -15.27 -7.42
N ASN A 6 -5.28 -15.65 -7.66
CA ASN A 6 -5.65 -17.05 -7.89
C ASN A 6 -5.02 -17.61 -9.18
N LYS A 7 -4.87 -16.77 -10.22
CA LYS A 7 -4.30 -17.18 -11.50
C LYS A 7 -2.76 -17.36 -11.44
N PHE A 8 -2.07 -16.47 -10.73
CA PHE A 8 -0.60 -16.42 -10.76
C PHE A 8 0.06 -16.95 -9.50
N SER A 9 -0.67 -17.08 -8.38
CA SER A 9 -0.15 -17.52 -7.08
C SER A 9 1.23 -16.90 -6.75
N PRO A 10 1.36 -15.58 -6.70
CA PRO A 10 2.65 -14.92 -6.57
C PRO A 10 3.26 -15.21 -5.20
N HIS A 11 4.54 -15.57 -5.18
CA HIS A 11 5.32 -15.69 -3.95
C HIS A 11 5.82 -14.32 -3.47
N ILE A 12 6.13 -13.43 -4.41
CA ILE A 12 6.62 -12.07 -4.14
C ILE A 12 5.65 -11.08 -4.74
N LEU A 13 5.24 -10.11 -3.95
CA LEU A 13 4.37 -9.03 -4.38
C LEU A 13 5.09 -7.69 -4.21
N ILE A 14 5.12 -6.90 -5.27
CA ILE A 14 5.69 -5.55 -5.26
C ILE A 14 4.59 -4.57 -5.66
N THR A 15 4.42 -3.52 -4.87
CA THR A 15 3.45 -2.46 -5.14
C THR A 15 4.06 -1.08 -5.03
N HIS A 16 3.47 -0.13 -5.73
CA HIS A 16 3.85 1.28 -5.64
C HIS A 16 2.64 2.14 -5.40
N SER A 17 2.78 3.09 -4.48
CA SER A 17 1.78 4.13 -4.23
C SER A 17 0.40 3.53 -3.97
N PHE A 18 -0.63 4.04 -4.63
CA PHE A 18 -2.01 3.58 -4.50
C PHE A 18 -2.21 2.08 -4.79
N GLY A 19 -1.32 1.46 -5.58
CA GLY A 19 -1.38 0.01 -5.85
C GLY A 19 -1.34 -0.87 -4.60
N ALA A 20 -0.76 -0.37 -3.49
CA ALA A 20 -0.72 -1.09 -2.23
C ALA A 20 -2.12 -1.28 -1.59
N VAL A 21 -3.04 -0.32 -1.78
CA VAL A 21 -4.39 -0.39 -1.18
C VAL A 21 -5.22 -1.55 -1.75
N PRO A 22 -5.46 -1.64 -3.07
CA PRO A 22 -6.22 -2.77 -3.62
C PRO A 22 -5.50 -4.11 -3.45
N ALA A 23 -4.17 -4.13 -3.40
CA ALA A 23 -3.41 -5.34 -3.16
C ALA A 23 -3.65 -5.87 -1.73
N THR A 24 -3.44 -5.06 -0.71
CA THR A 24 -3.68 -5.45 0.70
C THR A 24 -5.14 -5.77 0.96
N TYR A 25 -6.08 -5.01 0.40
CA TYR A 25 -7.49 -5.34 0.49
C TYR A 25 -7.79 -6.72 -0.09
N SER A 26 -7.32 -7.01 -1.30
CA SER A 26 -7.55 -8.31 -1.95
C SER A 26 -6.93 -9.46 -1.17
N LEU A 27 -5.69 -9.29 -0.67
CA LEU A 27 -5.05 -10.28 0.21
C LEU A 27 -5.84 -10.50 1.50
N SER A 28 -6.46 -9.46 2.05
CA SER A 28 -7.27 -9.58 3.27
C SER A 28 -8.56 -10.39 3.10
N LEU A 29 -9.00 -10.61 1.85
CA LEU A 29 -10.13 -11.46 1.51
C LEU A 29 -9.74 -12.91 1.23
N GLU A 30 -8.47 -13.15 0.86
CA GLU A 30 -7.95 -14.45 0.43
C GLU A 30 -7.15 -15.11 1.55
N LYS A 31 -7.83 -15.83 2.45
CA LYS A 31 -7.20 -16.46 3.62
C LYS A 31 -6.19 -17.57 3.29
N ILE A 32 -6.28 -18.15 2.11
CA ILE A 32 -5.46 -19.30 1.69
C ILE A 32 -4.17 -18.83 1.00
N LEU A 33 -4.17 -17.63 0.43
CA LEU A 33 -3.01 -17.12 -0.29
C LEU A 33 -1.93 -16.68 0.69
N GLN A 34 -0.78 -17.33 0.60
CA GLN A 34 0.43 -16.98 1.34
C GLN A 34 1.39 -16.23 0.42
N ILE A 35 1.82 -15.06 0.85
CA ILE A 35 2.86 -14.27 0.19
C ILE A 35 4.13 -14.36 1.03
N GLU A 36 5.21 -14.85 0.45
CA GLU A 36 6.49 -14.92 1.14
C GLU A 36 7.06 -13.54 1.42
N LYS A 37 7.05 -12.66 0.41
CA LYS A 37 7.60 -11.29 0.52
C LYS A 37 6.70 -10.26 -0.11
N PHE A 38 6.36 -9.24 0.66
CA PHE A 38 5.57 -8.11 0.18
C PHE A 38 6.37 -6.81 0.29
N ILE A 39 6.65 -6.18 -0.85
CA ILE A 39 7.41 -4.93 -0.95
C ILE A 39 6.45 -3.81 -1.33
N MET A 40 6.46 -2.73 -0.56
CA MET A 40 5.64 -1.55 -0.81
C MET A 40 6.52 -0.32 -0.96
N PHE A 41 6.43 0.35 -2.11
CA PHE A 41 7.07 1.63 -2.38
C PHE A 41 6.07 2.76 -2.17
N ALA A 42 6.38 3.69 -1.29
CA ALA A 42 5.61 4.90 -1.01
C ALA A 42 4.09 4.64 -0.85
N PRO A 43 3.68 3.65 -0.02
CA PRO A 43 2.27 3.33 0.13
C PRO A 43 1.52 4.44 0.87
N PRO A 44 0.30 4.83 0.42
CA PRO A 44 -0.63 5.58 1.26
C PRO A 44 -1.23 4.63 2.30
N ASN A 45 -1.58 5.13 3.45
CA ASN A 45 -2.29 4.30 4.44
C ASN A 45 -3.81 4.40 4.27
N LYS A 46 -4.35 5.60 4.21
CA LYS A 46 -5.79 5.86 4.20
C LYS A 46 -6.32 6.09 2.80
N PHE A 47 -7.36 5.34 2.42
CA PHE A 47 -8.05 5.53 1.15
C PHE A 47 -8.78 6.88 1.10
N SER A 48 -9.34 7.31 2.24
CA SER A 48 -10.03 8.59 2.37
C SER A 48 -9.15 9.78 2.00
N ASP A 49 -7.90 9.78 2.46
CA ASP A 49 -6.96 10.88 2.21
C ASP A 49 -6.66 10.98 0.71
N ARG A 50 -6.45 9.83 0.04
CA ARG A 50 -6.21 9.81 -1.43
C ARG A 50 -7.41 10.28 -2.24
N ILE A 51 -8.63 9.96 -1.83
CA ILE A 51 -9.83 10.49 -2.47
C ILE A 51 -9.94 12.01 -2.29
N ASN A 52 -9.65 12.51 -1.09
CA ASN A 52 -9.62 13.95 -0.82
C ASN A 52 -8.59 14.66 -1.69
N ASP A 53 -7.34 14.15 -1.75
CA ASP A 53 -6.27 14.71 -2.58
C ASP A 53 -6.69 14.78 -4.06
N VAL A 54 -7.26 13.70 -4.59
CA VAL A 54 -7.73 13.67 -5.99
C VAL A 54 -8.84 14.70 -6.22
N MET A 55 -9.80 14.83 -5.29
CA MET A 55 -10.86 15.82 -5.40
C MET A 55 -10.31 17.25 -5.36
N ASP A 56 -9.35 17.52 -4.50
CA ASP A 56 -8.72 18.84 -4.37
C ASP A 56 -7.93 19.20 -5.65
N ILE A 57 -7.15 18.26 -6.19
CA ILE A 57 -6.36 18.45 -7.41
C ILE A 57 -7.25 18.64 -8.64
N THR A 58 -8.36 17.90 -8.73
CA THR A 58 -9.25 17.92 -9.91
C THR A 58 -10.32 18.99 -9.83
N GLY A 59 -10.46 19.69 -8.70
CA GLY A 59 -11.50 20.71 -8.50
C GLY A 59 -12.92 20.14 -8.46
N VAL A 60 -13.08 18.85 -8.24
CA VAL A 60 -14.41 18.21 -8.18
C VAL A 60 -15.19 18.73 -6.98
N SER A 61 -16.43 19.14 -7.24
CA SER A 61 -17.30 19.71 -6.21
C SER A 61 -17.49 18.79 -5.01
N LYS A 62 -17.40 19.35 -3.80
CA LYS A 62 -17.65 18.64 -2.53
C LYS A 62 -19.04 17.97 -2.49
N LYS A 63 -20.00 18.42 -3.30
CA LYS A 63 -21.32 17.78 -3.44
C LYS A 63 -21.24 16.35 -3.99
N VAL A 64 -20.20 16.03 -4.74
CA VAL A 64 -19.97 14.68 -5.30
C VAL A 64 -19.36 13.73 -4.27
N LYS A 65 -18.73 14.25 -3.20
CA LYS A 65 -18.01 13.45 -2.21
C LYS A 65 -18.93 12.42 -1.52
N LYS A 66 -20.08 12.85 -1.02
CA LYS A 66 -21.01 11.96 -0.31
C LYS A 66 -21.57 10.83 -1.19
N PRO A 67 -22.08 11.07 -2.40
CA PRO A 67 -22.45 10.01 -3.33
C PRO A 67 -21.31 9.06 -3.68
N LEU A 68 -20.09 9.56 -3.84
CA LEU A 68 -18.90 8.74 -4.10
C LEU A 68 -18.60 7.82 -2.93
N ILE A 69 -18.58 8.35 -1.71
CA ILE A 69 -18.36 7.55 -0.49
C ILE A 69 -19.43 6.46 -0.38
N ASN A 70 -20.71 6.79 -0.52
CA ASN A 70 -21.79 5.81 -0.46
C ASN A 70 -21.61 4.68 -1.49
N LYS A 71 -21.18 5.02 -2.71
CA LYS A 71 -20.90 4.04 -3.77
C LYS A 71 -19.71 3.13 -3.41
N ILE A 72 -18.67 3.70 -2.80
CA ILE A 72 -17.51 2.94 -2.34
C ILE A 72 -17.93 2.00 -1.21
N GLU A 73 -18.61 2.49 -0.19
CA GLU A 73 -19.09 1.68 0.94
C GLU A 73 -20.00 0.54 0.47
N SER A 74 -20.94 0.83 -0.44
CA SER A 74 -21.81 -0.19 -1.04
C SER A 74 -21.02 -1.25 -1.80
N LYS A 75 -19.95 -0.85 -2.50
CA LYS A 75 -19.13 -1.79 -3.28
C LYS A 75 -18.23 -2.67 -2.41
N PHE A 76 -17.67 -2.12 -1.34
CA PHE A 76 -16.72 -2.82 -0.46
C PHE A 76 -17.41 -3.50 0.73
N GLY A 77 -18.66 -3.13 1.05
CA GLY A 77 -19.36 -3.63 2.23
C GLY A 77 -18.74 -3.19 3.56
N LEU A 78 -17.93 -2.11 3.53
CA LEU A 78 -17.16 -1.61 4.67
C LEU A 78 -17.32 -0.10 4.80
N PRO A 79 -17.33 0.46 6.02
CA PRO A 79 -17.28 1.90 6.22
C PRO A 79 -16.03 2.51 5.58
N PHE A 80 -16.19 3.63 4.89
CA PHE A 80 -15.14 4.28 4.10
C PHE A 80 -13.86 4.55 4.92
N GLU A 81 -14.01 5.01 6.15
CA GLU A 81 -12.89 5.32 7.05
C GLU A 81 -12.10 4.08 7.51
N THR A 82 -12.67 2.90 7.34
CA THR A 82 -11.98 1.64 7.68
C THR A 82 -11.13 1.10 6.52
N LEU A 83 -11.27 1.69 5.32
CA LEU A 83 -10.50 1.31 4.14
C LEU A 83 -9.08 1.87 4.24
N ASN A 84 -8.23 1.18 4.98
CA ASN A 84 -6.82 1.54 5.15
C ASN A 84 -5.93 0.30 5.24
N ILE A 85 -4.67 0.47 4.83
CA ILE A 85 -3.69 -0.60 4.83
C ILE A 85 -3.45 -1.14 6.23
N SER A 86 -3.37 -0.28 7.25
CA SER A 86 -3.16 -0.69 8.64
C SER A 86 -4.25 -1.61 9.19
N ASN A 87 -5.47 -1.57 8.63
CA ASN A 87 -6.54 -2.50 8.99
C ASN A 87 -6.44 -3.81 8.20
N PHE A 88 -6.09 -3.72 6.92
CA PHE A 88 -6.03 -4.90 6.04
C PHE A 88 -4.87 -5.82 6.40
N ILE A 89 -3.69 -5.28 6.74
CA ILE A 89 -2.50 -6.07 7.10
C ILE A 89 -2.73 -7.00 8.29
N LYS A 90 -3.69 -6.70 9.17
CA LYS A 90 -4.05 -7.57 10.29
C LYS A 90 -4.73 -8.89 9.87
N LYS A 91 -5.09 -9.00 8.59
CA LYS A 91 -5.87 -10.14 8.04
C LYS A 91 -5.15 -10.86 6.90
N ILE A 92 -3.96 -10.40 6.51
CA ILE A 92 -3.20 -10.98 5.40
C ILE A 92 -2.19 -12.01 5.91
N ASN A 93 -1.89 -12.99 5.08
CA ASN A 93 -0.86 -13.99 5.34
C ASN A 93 0.40 -13.64 4.52
N VAL A 94 1.30 -12.86 5.12
CA VAL A 94 2.56 -12.42 4.52
C VAL A 94 3.68 -12.73 5.51
N GLU A 95 4.70 -13.47 5.06
CA GLU A 95 5.80 -13.88 5.94
C GLU A 95 6.71 -12.70 6.29
N LYS A 96 7.10 -11.93 5.28
CA LYS A 96 8.00 -10.77 5.44
C LYS A 96 7.52 -9.60 4.60
N ALA A 97 7.64 -8.41 5.12
CA ALA A 97 7.30 -7.19 4.40
C ALA A 97 8.41 -6.14 4.48
N LEU A 98 8.59 -5.40 3.37
CA LEU A 98 9.50 -4.27 3.27
C LEU A 98 8.72 -3.06 2.78
N ILE A 99 8.84 -1.96 3.51
CA ILE A 99 8.26 -0.67 3.15
C ILE A 99 9.41 0.28 2.84
N LEU A 100 9.44 0.84 1.63
CA LEU A 100 10.40 1.88 1.24
C LEU A 100 9.66 3.18 0.99
N HIS A 101 10.15 4.28 1.56
CA HIS A 101 9.54 5.60 1.38
C HIS A 101 10.61 6.70 1.38
N ASP A 102 10.43 7.69 0.53
CA ASP A 102 11.30 8.88 0.57
C ASP A 102 10.84 9.83 1.67
N LEU A 103 11.80 10.33 2.47
CA LEU A 103 11.51 11.25 3.58
C LEU A 103 10.76 12.50 3.13
N ASN A 104 11.12 13.00 1.94
CA ASN A 104 10.63 14.25 1.36
C ASN A 104 9.63 14.03 0.22
N ASP A 105 8.94 12.87 0.20
CA ASP A 105 7.90 12.60 -0.79
C ASP A 105 6.77 13.64 -0.68
N LYS A 106 6.57 14.39 -1.78
CA LYS A 106 5.57 15.47 -1.85
C LYS A 106 4.20 15.00 -2.35
N VAL A 107 4.10 13.75 -2.79
CA VAL A 107 2.85 13.16 -3.31
C VAL A 107 2.17 12.31 -2.26
N CYS A 108 2.96 11.58 -1.46
CA CYS A 108 2.48 10.69 -0.44
C CYS A 108 3.33 10.86 0.82
N SER A 109 2.73 11.27 1.91
CA SER A 109 3.48 11.53 3.14
C SER A 109 4.15 10.27 3.69
N VAL A 110 5.43 10.36 4.05
CA VAL A 110 6.18 9.31 4.74
C VAL A 110 5.52 8.84 6.04
N GLN A 111 4.68 9.67 6.64
CA GLN A 111 3.94 9.31 7.85
C GLN A 111 3.01 8.12 7.65
N TYR A 112 2.45 7.95 6.45
CA TYR A 112 1.65 6.77 6.14
C TYR A 112 2.46 5.46 6.26
N SER A 113 3.68 5.45 5.77
CA SER A 113 4.57 4.28 5.94
C SER A 113 4.94 4.03 7.40
N ARG A 114 5.14 5.08 8.18
CA ARG A 114 5.39 4.96 9.63
C ARG A 114 4.17 4.42 10.38
N GLU A 115 2.96 4.85 10.00
CA GLU A 115 1.71 4.33 10.56
C GLU A 115 1.52 2.84 10.21
N ILE A 116 1.78 2.44 8.95
CA ILE A 116 1.70 1.05 8.52
C ILE A 116 2.70 0.21 9.32
N TYR A 117 3.97 0.63 9.38
CA TYR A 117 5.02 -0.06 10.12
C TYR A 117 4.68 -0.24 11.60
N LYS A 118 4.15 0.82 12.26
CA LYS A 118 3.70 0.75 13.66
C LYS A 118 2.63 -0.32 13.88
N ASN A 119 1.78 -0.57 12.91
CA ASN A 119 0.73 -1.58 12.96
C ASN A 119 1.15 -2.95 12.41
N TRP A 120 2.37 -3.05 11.91
CA TRP A 120 2.95 -4.26 11.33
C TRP A 120 4.40 -4.46 11.80
N PRO A 121 4.61 -4.84 13.07
CA PRO A 121 5.95 -4.93 13.67
C PRO A 121 6.91 -5.88 12.95
N GLU A 122 6.38 -6.90 12.28
CA GLU A 122 7.17 -7.87 11.52
C GLU A 122 7.67 -7.33 10.18
N SER A 123 7.18 -6.15 9.75
CA SER A 123 7.68 -5.49 8.55
C SER A 123 9.01 -4.77 8.81
N GLN A 124 9.71 -4.43 7.73
CA GLN A 124 10.88 -3.55 7.74
C GLN A 124 10.49 -2.21 7.12
N LEU A 125 10.96 -1.12 7.69
CA LEU A 125 10.77 0.23 7.15
C LEU A 125 12.11 0.86 6.80
N GLU A 126 12.28 1.21 5.53
CA GLU A 126 13.44 1.91 5.00
C GLU A 126 13.06 3.30 4.54
N ILE A 127 13.56 4.32 5.23
CA ILE A 127 13.37 5.72 4.85
C ILE A 127 14.56 6.14 3.99
N LEU A 128 14.26 6.57 2.77
CA LEU A 128 15.23 7.03 1.79
C LEU A 128 15.18 8.56 1.67
N GLU A 129 16.22 9.14 1.08
CA GLU A 129 16.27 10.57 0.80
C GLU A 129 16.64 10.82 -0.66
N GLY A 130 16.00 11.84 -1.28
CA GLY A 130 16.31 12.32 -2.62
C GLY A 130 15.78 11.46 -3.76
N THR A 131 15.00 10.43 -3.47
CA THR A 131 14.36 9.59 -4.51
C THR A 131 13.00 10.14 -4.93
N GLY A 132 12.26 10.75 -4.00
CA GLY A 132 10.91 11.23 -4.23
C GLY A 132 9.93 10.11 -4.58
N HIS A 133 8.69 10.47 -4.93
CA HIS A 133 7.59 9.52 -5.11
C HIS A 133 7.78 8.52 -6.25
N SER A 134 8.19 8.99 -7.42
CA SER A 134 8.25 8.15 -8.63
C SER A 134 9.64 7.59 -8.91
N LYS A 135 10.68 8.36 -8.60
CA LYS A 135 12.06 7.92 -8.85
C LYS A 135 12.48 6.79 -7.92
N ILE A 136 11.81 6.64 -6.77
CA ILE A 136 12.06 5.55 -5.81
C ILE A 136 12.03 4.16 -6.49
N LEU A 137 11.23 3.97 -7.53
CA LEU A 137 11.15 2.71 -8.27
C LEU A 137 12.41 2.36 -9.08
N ARG A 138 13.24 3.35 -9.39
CA ARG A 138 14.43 3.20 -10.28
C ARG A 138 15.72 3.68 -9.64
N ALA A 139 15.68 4.11 -8.39
CA ALA A 139 16.88 4.50 -7.66
C ALA A 139 17.69 3.25 -7.28
N ASN A 140 18.99 3.24 -7.54
CA ASN A 140 19.84 2.09 -7.23
C ASN A 140 19.72 1.64 -5.77
N ILE A 141 19.69 2.59 -4.84
CA ILE A 141 19.52 2.28 -3.42
C ILE A 141 18.22 1.51 -3.13
N SER A 142 17.13 1.86 -3.81
CA SER A 142 15.84 1.16 -3.64
C SER A 142 15.89 -0.24 -4.23
N ILE A 143 16.52 -0.37 -5.40
CA ILE A 143 16.71 -1.64 -6.09
C ILE A 143 17.57 -2.56 -5.24
N ASP A 144 18.71 -2.10 -4.76
CA ASP A 144 19.64 -2.87 -3.94
C ASP A 144 18.98 -3.35 -2.65
N LYS A 145 18.24 -2.47 -1.95
CA LYS A 145 17.48 -2.85 -0.75
C LYS A 145 16.42 -3.90 -1.05
N THR A 146 15.72 -3.75 -2.16
CA THR A 146 14.69 -4.71 -2.61
C THR A 146 15.30 -6.07 -2.94
N ILE A 147 16.38 -6.10 -3.72
CA ILE A 147 17.08 -7.34 -4.07
C ILE A 147 17.62 -8.01 -2.83
N ASN A 148 18.29 -7.26 -1.94
CA ASN A 148 18.81 -7.82 -0.69
C ASN A 148 17.69 -8.38 0.18
N PHE A 149 16.53 -7.74 0.24
CA PHE A 149 15.38 -8.25 0.98
C PHE A 149 14.82 -9.53 0.35
N ILE A 150 14.75 -9.58 -0.98
CA ILE A 150 14.28 -10.77 -1.72
C ILE A 150 15.23 -11.95 -1.56
N LEU A 151 16.55 -11.71 -1.62
CA LEU A 151 17.55 -12.78 -1.58
C LEU A 151 17.91 -13.26 -0.16
N LYS A 152 17.57 -12.48 0.88
CA LYS A 152 17.77 -12.96 2.26
C LYS A 152 16.88 -14.19 2.49
N SER A 153 17.53 -15.34 2.66
CA SER A 153 16.87 -16.56 3.13
C SER A 153 16.30 -16.35 4.53
N ASN A 154 15.32 -17.15 4.86
CA ASN A 154 14.68 -17.15 6.19
C ASN A 154 15.63 -17.57 7.28
#